data_079b39fe12e7c86faefea54b787b85ed
#
_entry.id   079b39fe12e7c86faefea54b787b85ed
#
_cell.length_a   1.000
_cell.length_b   1.000
_cell.length_c   1.000
_cell.angle_alpha   90.00
_cell.angle_beta   90.00
_cell.angle_gamma   90.00
#
_symmetry.space_group_name_H-M   'P 1'
#
loop_
_entity.id
_entity.type
_entity.pdbx_description
1 polymer ?
#
loop_
_entity_poly.entity_id
_entity_poly.type
_entity_poly.pdbx_seq_one_letter_code
_entity_poly.pdbx_strand_id
1 'polypeptide(L)'
;MYRKVPVFISGSQHAVAPIAEIDKKMQQLVRWYNNQEGKIHPVVLAAELHKRFVYIHPFVDGNGRVSRLLMNLSLMRNDYNIALIPAICRSEYISALELGHNNPDIFAHFVADRVIMTQSDILRLFKETEAGPRQEDFRKVLLETIRRQPGMNAPSLANRLDRSLRTTQRYLGELKKNGLIRFEGVAKKGGYHAN
;
A
#
# COMPACT_ATOMS: atom_id res chain seq x y z
N MET A 1 1.82 24.71 -19.21
CA MET A 1 2.47 25.07 -20.49
C MET A 1 3.64 24.12 -20.69
N TYR A 2 3.84 23.60 -21.92
CA TYR A 2 4.98 22.74 -22.22
C TYR A 2 6.29 23.53 -22.25
N ARG A 3 7.42 22.83 -22.01
CA ARG A 3 8.74 23.44 -22.00
C ARG A 3 9.11 24.09 -23.34
N LYS A 4 9.83 25.18 -23.27
CA LYS A 4 10.41 25.89 -24.42
C LYS A 4 11.94 25.87 -24.41
N VAL A 5 12.52 25.10 -23.46
CA VAL A 5 13.97 24.96 -23.30
C VAL A 5 14.37 23.49 -23.39
N PRO A 6 15.58 23.19 -23.84
CA PRO A 6 16.12 21.83 -23.78
C PRO A 6 16.22 21.34 -22.34
N VAL A 7 15.91 20.06 -22.12
CA VAL A 7 16.08 19.37 -20.84
C VAL A 7 16.62 17.97 -21.09
N PHE A 8 17.13 17.34 -20.04
CA PHE A 8 17.59 15.96 -20.08
C PHE A 8 17.10 15.24 -18.81
N ILE A 9 17.01 13.92 -18.88
CA ILE A 9 16.67 13.08 -17.74
C ILE A 9 17.96 12.69 -17.05
N SER A 10 18.15 13.13 -15.80
CA SER A 10 19.34 12.76 -15.02
C SER A 10 19.40 11.25 -14.81
N GLY A 11 20.52 10.64 -15.23
CA GLY A 11 20.74 9.20 -15.15
C GLY A 11 20.20 8.38 -16.32
N SER A 12 19.61 9.02 -17.35
CA SER A 12 19.18 8.39 -18.60
C SER A 12 20.14 8.65 -19.73
N GLN A 13 20.34 7.65 -20.60
CA GLN A 13 21.08 7.77 -21.86
C GLN A 13 20.16 8.11 -23.04
N HIS A 14 18.85 8.14 -22.84
CA HIS A 14 17.88 8.38 -23.91
C HIS A 14 17.54 9.87 -24.02
N ALA A 15 17.53 10.35 -25.25
CA ALA A 15 17.12 11.71 -25.55
C ALA A 15 15.60 11.87 -25.38
N VAL A 16 15.19 12.98 -24.78
CA VAL A 16 13.78 13.38 -24.70
C VAL A 16 13.28 13.95 -26.03
N ALA A 17 11.97 14.08 -26.20
CA ALA A 17 11.41 14.62 -27.43
C ALA A 17 11.95 16.03 -27.74
N PRO A 18 12.23 16.36 -29.03
CA PRO A 18 12.52 17.71 -29.46
C PRO A 18 11.37 18.67 -29.10
N ILE A 19 11.70 19.93 -28.76
CA ILE A 19 10.69 20.92 -28.34
C ILE A 19 9.57 21.06 -29.37
N ALA A 20 9.92 21.13 -30.66
CA ALA A 20 8.95 21.28 -31.74
C ALA A 20 7.98 20.11 -31.90
N GLU A 21 8.30 18.94 -31.34
CA GLU A 21 7.48 17.73 -31.43
C GLU A 21 6.62 17.47 -30.22
N ILE A 22 6.78 18.21 -29.13
CA ILE A 22 6.12 17.92 -27.83
C ILE A 22 4.61 17.89 -28.00
N ASP A 23 4.00 18.93 -28.60
CA ASP A 23 2.55 18.99 -28.79
C ASP A 23 2.03 17.80 -29.59
N LYS A 24 2.70 17.48 -30.70
CA LYS A 24 2.34 16.34 -31.56
C LYS A 24 2.44 15.01 -30.77
N LYS A 25 3.54 14.81 -30.07
CA LYS A 25 3.76 13.56 -29.28
C LYS A 25 2.78 13.43 -28.14
N MET A 26 2.41 14.51 -27.46
CA MET A 26 1.39 14.49 -26.41
C MET A 26 0.00 14.14 -26.98
N GLN A 27 -0.39 14.72 -28.12
CA GLN A 27 -1.63 14.34 -28.80
C GLN A 27 -1.61 12.87 -29.23
N GLN A 28 -0.49 12.38 -29.75
CA GLN A 28 -0.32 10.97 -30.10
C GLN A 28 -0.42 10.06 -28.88
N LEU A 29 0.15 10.46 -27.74
CA LEU A 29 0.06 9.72 -26.48
C LEU A 29 -1.40 9.55 -26.02
N VAL A 30 -2.17 10.65 -26.04
CA VAL A 30 -3.59 10.61 -25.65
C VAL A 30 -4.40 9.71 -26.60
N ARG A 31 -4.20 9.85 -27.92
CA ARG A 31 -4.86 8.99 -28.91
C ARG A 31 -4.48 7.53 -28.73
N TRP A 32 -3.20 7.25 -28.50
CA TRP A 32 -2.72 5.89 -28.26
C TRP A 32 -3.37 5.31 -27.02
N TYR A 33 -3.40 6.04 -25.90
CA TYR A 33 -4.00 5.58 -24.66
C TYR A 33 -5.48 5.21 -24.86
N ASN A 34 -6.27 6.12 -25.43
CA ASN A 34 -7.70 5.88 -25.69
C ASN A 34 -7.94 4.68 -26.63
N ASN A 35 -7.04 4.47 -27.60
CA ASN A 35 -7.15 3.34 -28.53
C ASN A 35 -6.74 2.00 -27.91
N GLN A 36 -5.94 1.99 -26.86
CA GLN A 36 -5.46 0.77 -26.19
C GLN A 36 -6.29 0.41 -24.95
N GLU A 37 -7.03 1.37 -24.39
CA GLU A 37 -7.91 1.12 -23.24
C GLU A 37 -8.90 0.01 -23.58
N GLY A 38 -8.96 -1.01 -22.72
CA GLY A 38 -9.76 -2.23 -22.91
C GLY A 38 -9.20 -3.28 -23.90
N LYS A 39 -8.08 -3.01 -24.58
CA LYS A 39 -7.45 -3.94 -25.54
C LYS A 39 -6.22 -4.65 -25.00
N ILE A 40 -5.48 -3.99 -24.12
CA ILE A 40 -4.30 -4.57 -23.49
C ILE A 40 -4.49 -4.61 -21.98
N HIS A 41 -3.69 -5.44 -21.32
CA HIS A 41 -3.78 -5.59 -19.87
C HIS A 41 -3.58 -4.25 -19.14
N PRO A 42 -4.43 -3.88 -18.16
CA PRO A 42 -4.40 -2.55 -17.52
C PRO A 42 -3.05 -2.15 -16.91
N VAL A 43 -2.32 -3.11 -16.34
CA VAL A 43 -0.98 -2.85 -15.78
C VAL A 43 0.02 -2.50 -16.90
N VAL A 44 -0.06 -3.18 -18.03
CA VAL A 44 0.77 -2.90 -19.22
C VAL A 44 0.41 -1.53 -19.80
N LEU A 45 -0.89 -1.22 -19.90
CA LEU A 45 -1.37 0.09 -20.36
C LEU A 45 -0.82 1.22 -19.48
N ALA A 46 -0.90 1.07 -18.16
CA ALA A 46 -0.41 2.05 -17.20
C ALA A 46 1.12 2.23 -17.27
N ALA A 47 1.87 1.13 -17.37
CA ALA A 47 3.31 1.14 -17.50
C ALA A 47 3.74 1.85 -18.79
N GLU A 48 3.11 1.53 -19.93
CA GLU A 48 3.39 2.16 -21.21
C GLU A 48 3.02 3.64 -21.24
N LEU A 49 1.88 4.03 -20.64
CA LEU A 49 1.50 5.44 -20.49
C LEU A 49 2.57 6.22 -19.73
N HIS A 50 3.03 5.68 -18.61
CA HIS A 50 4.10 6.26 -17.81
C HIS A 50 5.38 6.43 -18.62
N LYS A 51 5.87 5.35 -19.24
CA LYS A 51 7.10 5.32 -20.01
C LYS A 51 7.09 6.33 -21.16
N ARG A 52 6.03 6.30 -21.99
CA ARG A 52 5.86 7.22 -23.12
C ARG A 52 5.83 8.67 -22.67
N PHE A 53 5.13 8.98 -21.57
CA PHE A 53 5.09 10.34 -21.03
C PHE A 53 6.48 10.80 -20.56
N VAL A 54 7.22 9.95 -19.85
CA VAL A 54 8.58 10.27 -19.39
C VAL A 54 9.50 10.59 -20.57
N TYR A 55 9.40 9.86 -21.67
CA TYR A 55 10.24 10.09 -22.85
C TYR A 55 9.84 11.30 -23.67
N ILE A 56 8.58 11.71 -23.66
CA ILE A 56 8.18 13.01 -24.22
C ILE A 56 8.77 14.14 -23.38
N HIS A 57 8.75 13.98 -22.07
CA HIS A 57 9.28 14.95 -21.09
C HIS A 57 8.75 16.37 -21.33
N PRO A 58 7.43 16.59 -21.29
CA PRO A 58 6.84 17.82 -21.79
C PRO A 58 7.09 19.05 -20.92
N PHE A 59 7.50 18.89 -19.66
CA PHE A 59 7.68 19.99 -18.71
C PHE A 59 9.16 20.22 -18.39
N VAL A 60 9.47 21.39 -17.83
CA VAL A 60 10.83 21.71 -17.36
C VAL A 60 11.16 20.88 -16.11
N ASP A 61 10.19 20.70 -15.22
CA ASP A 61 10.28 19.89 -14.01
C ASP A 61 8.96 19.15 -13.73
N GLY A 62 9.02 18.14 -12.89
CA GLY A 62 7.84 17.40 -12.44
C GLY A 62 7.41 16.24 -13.34
N ASN A 63 8.07 15.99 -14.48
CA ASN A 63 7.68 14.93 -15.41
C ASN A 63 7.59 13.56 -14.74
N GLY A 64 8.54 13.19 -13.89
CA GLY A 64 8.50 11.93 -13.14
C GLY A 64 7.36 11.85 -12.12
N ARG A 65 6.92 12.98 -11.55
CA ARG A 65 5.74 13.02 -10.66
C ARG A 65 4.46 12.85 -11.46
N VAL A 66 4.32 13.58 -12.55
CA VAL A 66 3.15 13.52 -13.43
C VAL A 66 3.02 12.14 -14.07
N SER A 67 4.11 11.53 -14.54
CA SER A 67 4.06 10.19 -15.13
C SER A 67 3.57 9.12 -14.13
N ARG A 68 4.01 9.17 -12.88
CA ARG A 68 3.51 8.28 -11.83
C ARG A 68 2.05 8.53 -11.48
N LEU A 69 1.60 9.79 -11.49
CA LEU A 69 0.19 10.12 -11.29
C LEU A 69 -0.68 9.58 -12.45
N LEU A 70 -0.25 9.73 -13.69
CA LEU A 70 -0.96 9.20 -14.86
C LEU A 70 -1.03 7.67 -14.83
N MET A 71 0.07 7.01 -14.48
CA MET A 71 0.13 5.56 -14.31
C MET A 71 -0.87 5.08 -13.26
N ASN A 72 -0.85 5.69 -12.08
CA ASN A 72 -1.75 5.33 -11.00
C ASN A 72 -3.21 5.66 -11.31
N LEU A 73 -3.49 6.76 -11.98
CA LEU A 73 -4.84 7.08 -12.45
C LEU A 73 -5.34 6.01 -13.45
N SER A 74 -4.48 5.56 -14.36
CA SER A 74 -4.81 4.49 -15.31
C SER A 74 -5.09 3.16 -14.59
N LEU A 75 -4.29 2.80 -13.58
CA LEU A 75 -4.52 1.62 -12.74
C LEU A 75 -5.87 1.69 -12.02
N MET A 76 -6.14 2.81 -11.33
CA MET A 76 -7.38 3.01 -10.56
C MET A 76 -8.63 2.99 -11.43
N ARG A 77 -8.57 3.53 -12.65
CA ARG A 77 -9.69 3.46 -13.61
C ARG A 77 -10.04 2.05 -14.06
N ASN A 78 -9.14 1.11 -13.88
CA ASN A 78 -9.30 -0.30 -14.21
C ASN A 78 -9.36 -1.20 -12.96
N ASP A 79 -9.78 -0.65 -11.81
CA ASP A 79 -9.98 -1.36 -10.55
C ASP A 79 -8.71 -1.99 -9.95
N TYR A 80 -7.52 -1.49 -10.36
CA TYR A 80 -6.25 -1.86 -9.74
C TYR A 80 -5.86 -0.90 -8.63
N ASN A 81 -5.16 -1.40 -7.63
CA ASN A 81 -4.50 -0.56 -6.64
C ASN A 81 -3.33 0.21 -7.26
N ILE A 82 -2.93 1.30 -6.60
CA ILE A 82 -1.79 2.09 -7.04
C ILE A 82 -0.48 1.29 -6.97
N ALA A 83 0.44 1.58 -7.89
CA ALA A 83 1.82 1.12 -7.84
C ALA A 83 2.67 2.12 -7.05
N LEU A 84 3.01 1.78 -5.81
CA LEU A 84 3.92 2.60 -4.99
C LEU A 84 5.36 2.33 -5.40
N ILE A 85 6.09 3.38 -5.76
CA ILE A 85 7.53 3.33 -6.08
C ILE A 85 8.27 4.10 -4.98
N PRO A 86 8.75 3.42 -3.91
CA PRO A 86 9.48 4.06 -2.83
C PRO A 86 10.79 4.67 -3.31
N ALA A 87 11.27 5.71 -2.62
CA ALA A 87 12.53 6.38 -2.97
C ALA A 87 13.74 5.44 -2.98
N ILE A 88 13.73 4.42 -2.12
CA ILE A 88 14.79 3.39 -2.06
C ILE A 88 14.87 2.56 -3.35
N CYS A 89 13.77 2.42 -4.10
CA CYS A 89 13.74 1.68 -5.37
C CYS A 89 14.11 2.56 -6.58
N ARG A 90 14.65 3.78 -6.36
CA ARG A 90 14.93 4.74 -7.45
C ARG A 90 15.89 4.17 -8.50
N SER A 91 16.92 3.46 -8.11
CA SER A 91 17.90 2.86 -9.03
C SER A 91 17.25 1.76 -9.89
N GLU A 92 16.47 0.87 -9.27
CA GLU A 92 15.73 -0.18 -9.98
C GLU A 92 14.73 0.42 -10.98
N TYR A 93 14.00 1.44 -10.54
CA TYR A 93 13.03 2.15 -11.38
C TYR A 93 13.70 2.78 -12.62
N ILE A 94 14.83 3.47 -12.46
CA ILE A 94 15.56 4.07 -13.58
C ILE A 94 16.10 2.98 -14.51
N SER A 95 16.71 1.92 -13.96
CA SER A 95 17.18 0.78 -14.75
C SER A 95 16.06 0.11 -15.55
N ALA A 96 14.90 -0.11 -14.93
CA ALA A 96 13.75 -0.69 -15.61
C ALA A 96 13.22 0.21 -16.75
N LEU A 97 13.23 1.53 -16.56
CA LEU A 97 12.90 2.49 -17.62
C LEU A 97 13.90 2.42 -18.77
N GLU A 98 15.19 2.47 -18.50
CA GLU A 98 16.25 2.43 -19.52
C GLU A 98 16.18 1.12 -20.33
N LEU A 99 16.12 -0.02 -19.65
CA LEU A 99 16.01 -1.33 -20.32
C LEU A 99 14.67 -1.48 -21.06
N GLY A 100 13.63 -0.84 -20.56
CA GLY A 100 12.29 -0.80 -21.17
C GLY A 100 12.22 -0.12 -22.55
N HIS A 101 13.28 0.56 -23.00
CA HIS A 101 13.39 1.02 -24.39
C HIS A 101 13.53 -0.13 -25.37
N ASN A 102 14.39 -1.10 -25.04
CA ASN A 102 14.68 -2.22 -25.92
C ASN A 102 13.70 -3.38 -25.71
N ASN A 103 13.18 -3.54 -24.48
CA ASN A 103 12.20 -4.56 -24.14
C ASN A 103 11.10 -3.95 -23.25
N PRO A 104 9.92 -3.62 -23.83
CA PRO A 104 8.80 -3.01 -23.12
C PRO A 104 8.34 -3.79 -21.88
N ASP A 105 8.48 -5.11 -21.89
CA ASP A 105 8.00 -5.98 -20.81
C ASP A 105 8.75 -5.74 -19.50
N ILE A 106 10.02 -5.32 -19.55
CA ILE A 106 10.83 -5.10 -18.35
C ILE A 106 10.19 -4.03 -17.45
N PHE A 107 9.78 -2.90 -18.03
CA PHE A 107 9.12 -1.86 -17.23
C PHE A 107 7.70 -2.25 -16.82
N ALA A 108 6.98 -3.00 -17.66
CA ALA A 108 5.67 -3.53 -17.31
C ALA A 108 5.74 -4.51 -16.13
N HIS A 109 6.72 -5.41 -16.09
CA HIS A 109 6.96 -6.31 -14.96
C HIS A 109 7.32 -5.53 -13.69
N PHE A 110 8.20 -4.53 -13.78
CA PHE A 110 8.51 -3.67 -12.64
C PHE A 110 7.24 -3.03 -12.04
N VAL A 111 6.34 -2.51 -12.89
CA VAL A 111 5.08 -1.91 -12.42
C VAL A 111 4.15 -2.98 -11.82
N ALA A 112 4.07 -4.16 -12.44
CA ALA A 112 3.28 -5.29 -11.94
C ALA A 112 3.73 -5.69 -10.51
N ASP A 113 5.03 -5.82 -10.30
CA ASP A 113 5.59 -6.13 -8.97
C ASP A 113 5.21 -5.07 -7.93
N ARG A 114 5.23 -3.78 -8.31
CA ARG A 114 4.81 -2.70 -7.39
C ARG A 114 3.33 -2.76 -7.06
N VAL A 115 2.46 -3.11 -8.03
CA VAL A 115 1.03 -3.30 -7.78
C VAL A 115 0.82 -4.49 -6.82
N ILE A 116 1.45 -5.63 -7.08
CA ILE A 116 1.35 -6.83 -6.24
C ILE A 116 1.84 -6.54 -4.81
N MET A 117 2.96 -5.84 -4.65
CA MET A 117 3.48 -5.47 -3.34
C MET A 117 2.49 -4.57 -2.58
N THR A 118 1.96 -3.54 -3.24
CA THR A 118 0.97 -2.65 -2.63
C THR A 118 -0.29 -3.41 -2.21
N GLN A 119 -0.81 -4.29 -3.06
CA GLN A 119 -1.97 -5.13 -2.72
C GLN A 119 -1.68 -6.06 -1.53
N SER A 120 -0.50 -6.67 -1.52
CA SER A 120 -0.08 -7.57 -0.43
C SER A 120 0.03 -6.83 0.91
N ASP A 121 0.57 -5.60 0.90
CA ASP A 121 0.66 -4.76 2.09
C ASP A 121 -0.74 -4.35 2.59
N ILE A 122 -1.65 -3.98 1.69
CA ILE A 122 -3.03 -3.66 2.03
C ILE A 122 -3.73 -4.88 2.66
N LEU A 123 -3.63 -6.05 2.04
CA LEU A 123 -4.22 -7.29 2.56
C LEU A 123 -3.63 -7.68 3.92
N ARG A 124 -2.34 -7.47 4.12
CA ARG A 124 -1.69 -7.68 5.42
C ARG A 124 -2.27 -6.77 6.48
N LEU A 125 -2.42 -5.47 6.19
CA LEU A 125 -3.02 -4.49 7.09
C LEU A 125 -4.46 -4.86 7.45
N PHE A 126 -5.28 -5.26 6.47
CA PHE A 126 -6.65 -5.74 6.74
C PHE A 126 -6.66 -6.95 7.67
N LYS A 127 -5.83 -7.96 7.41
CA LYS A 127 -5.71 -9.13 8.29
C LYS A 127 -5.26 -8.77 9.71
N GLU A 128 -4.34 -7.82 9.84
CA GLU A 128 -3.88 -7.32 11.14
C GLU A 128 -4.97 -6.55 11.88
N THR A 129 -5.80 -5.77 11.17
CA THR A 129 -6.94 -5.05 11.75
C THR A 129 -8.09 -5.99 12.12
N GLU A 130 -8.41 -6.99 11.29
CA GLU A 130 -9.41 -8.01 11.60
C GLU A 130 -8.98 -8.95 12.74
N ALA A 131 -7.69 -9.24 12.85
CA ALA A 131 -7.14 -10.04 13.97
C ALA A 131 -7.20 -9.30 15.33
N GLY A 132 -7.49 -7.98 15.33
CA GLY A 132 -7.42 -7.10 16.49
C GLY A 132 -6.00 -6.98 17.05
N PRO A 133 -5.81 -6.37 18.21
CA PRO A 133 -4.48 -6.17 18.79
C PRO A 133 -3.70 -7.50 18.88
N ARG A 134 -2.40 -7.46 18.51
CA ARG A 134 -1.48 -8.60 18.60
C ARG A 134 -1.60 -9.27 19.96
N GLN A 135 -1.25 -10.55 20.06
CA GLN A 135 -1.38 -11.31 21.32
C GLN A 135 -0.78 -10.58 22.53
N GLU A 136 0.35 -9.91 22.35
CA GLU A 136 0.97 -9.10 23.43
C GLU A 136 0.17 -7.84 23.76
N ASP A 137 -0.39 -7.18 22.75
CA ASP A 137 -1.21 -5.97 22.95
C ASP A 137 -2.53 -6.31 23.62
N PHE A 138 -3.16 -7.44 23.26
CA PHE A 138 -4.39 -7.87 23.90
C PHE A 138 -4.20 -8.20 25.38
N ARG A 139 -3.09 -8.84 25.79
CA ARG A 139 -2.77 -9.07 27.21
C ARG A 139 -2.64 -7.75 27.97
N LYS A 140 -1.95 -6.76 27.41
CA LYS A 140 -1.80 -5.44 28.01
C LYS A 140 -3.14 -4.74 28.16
N VAL A 141 -3.93 -4.70 27.09
CA VAL A 141 -5.27 -4.09 27.08
C VAL A 141 -6.20 -4.80 28.09
N LEU A 142 -6.20 -6.13 28.14
CA LEU A 142 -7.00 -6.90 29.09
C LEU A 142 -6.59 -6.59 30.54
N LEU A 143 -5.30 -6.56 30.84
CA LEU A 143 -4.79 -6.24 32.17
C LEU A 143 -5.13 -4.78 32.57
N GLU A 144 -4.96 -3.83 31.68
CA GLU A 144 -5.36 -2.44 31.92
C GLU A 144 -6.85 -2.28 32.14
N THR A 145 -7.68 -3.01 31.38
CA THR A 145 -9.13 -3.00 31.55
C THR A 145 -9.52 -3.51 32.93
N ILE A 146 -8.89 -4.61 33.40
CA ILE A 146 -9.11 -5.14 34.75
C ILE A 146 -8.64 -4.16 35.84
N ARG A 147 -7.53 -3.46 35.62
CA ARG A 147 -7.03 -2.41 36.54
C ARG A 147 -7.99 -1.24 36.66
N ARG A 148 -8.54 -0.79 35.55
CA ARG A 148 -9.49 0.33 35.50
C ARG A 148 -10.86 -0.03 36.03
N GLN A 149 -11.27 -1.27 35.88
CA GLN A 149 -12.58 -1.77 36.28
C GLN A 149 -12.45 -3.16 36.95
N PRO A 150 -12.01 -3.21 38.20
CA PRO A 150 -11.89 -4.46 38.93
C PRO A 150 -13.27 -5.10 39.17
N GLY A 151 -13.31 -6.41 39.24
CA GLY A 151 -14.54 -7.16 39.48
C GLY A 151 -15.33 -7.56 38.23
N MET A 152 -14.84 -7.25 37.02
CA MET A 152 -15.47 -7.73 35.79
C MET A 152 -15.29 -9.25 35.63
N ASN A 153 -16.34 -9.96 35.20
CA ASN A 153 -16.26 -11.37 34.81
C ASN A 153 -15.81 -11.57 33.36
N ALA A 154 -15.47 -12.79 32.95
CA ALA A 154 -14.96 -13.11 31.63
C ALA A 154 -15.93 -12.72 30.47
N PRO A 155 -17.28 -12.98 30.58
CA PRO A 155 -18.21 -12.54 29.56
C PRO A 155 -18.24 -11.01 29.37
N SER A 156 -18.24 -10.26 30.47
CA SER A 156 -18.24 -8.80 30.43
C SER A 156 -16.97 -8.23 29.80
N LEU A 157 -15.79 -8.81 30.12
CA LEU A 157 -14.52 -8.47 29.50
C LEU A 157 -14.49 -8.83 28.02
N ALA A 158 -15.03 -9.98 27.64
CA ALA A 158 -15.13 -10.42 26.25
C ALA A 158 -15.95 -9.44 25.41
N ASN A 159 -17.14 -9.08 25.89
CA ASN A 159 -18.03 -8.12 25.20
C ASN A 159 -17.39 -6.73 25.12
N ARG A 160 -16.75 -6.25 26.19
CA ARG A 160 -16.14 -4.93 26.22
C ARG A 160 -14.95 -4.79 25.27
N LEU A 161 -14.18 -5.87 25.09
CA LEU A 161 -12.98 -5.88 24.26
C LEU A 161 -13.23 -6.44 22.85
N ASP A 162 -14.49 -6.68 22.50
CA ASP A 162 -14.92 -7.25 21.21
C ASP A 162 -14.13 -8.51 20.85
N ARG A 163 -14.09 -9.47 21.80
CA ARG A 163 -13.37 -10.73 21.65
C ARG A 163 -14.24 -11.93 22.04
N SER A 164 -13.95 -13.08 21.44
CA SER A 164 -14.63 -14.30 21.81
C SER A 164 -14.38 -14.63 23.28
N LEU A 165 -15.41 -15.16 23.99
CA LEU A 165 -15.28 -15.60 25.36
C LEU A 165 -14.13 -16.60 25.52
N ARG A 166 -13.97 -17.53 24.60
CA ARG A 166 -12.90 -18.54 24.58
C ARG A 166 -11.51 -17.89 24.56
N THR A 167 -11.33 -16.88 23.71
CA THR A 167 -10.06 -16.13 23.61
C THR A 167 -9.78 -15.40 24.92
N THR A 168 -10.76 -14.66 25.43
CA THR A 168 -10.64 -13.90 26.68
C THR A 168 -10.32 -14.82 27.86
N GLN A 169 -11.00 -15.95 27.99
CA GLN A 169 -10.73 -16.93 29.04
C GLN A 169 -9.31 -17.51 28.98
N ARG A 170 -8.79 -17.78 27.77
CA ARG A 170 -7.41 -18.25 27.62
C ARG A 170 -6.42 -17.23 28.16
N TYR A 171 -6.56 -15.95 27.78
CA TYR A 171 -5.66 -14.90 28.27
C TYR A 171 -5.82 -14.58 29.75
N LEU A 172 -7.03 -14.65 30.29
CA LEU A 172 -7.25 -14.55 31.73
C LEU A 172 -6.52 -15.68 32.47
N GLY A 173 -6.55 -16.91 31.92
CA GLY A 173 -5.80 -18.04 32.46
C GLY A 173 -4.28 -17.79 32.48
N GLU A 174 -3.74 -17.24 31.38
CA GLU A 174 -2.32 -16.89 31.30
C GLU A 174 -1.93 -15.76 32.25
N LEU A 175 -2.71 -14.69 32.36
CA LEU A 175 -2.47 -13.60 33.33
C LEU A 175 -2.55 -14.06 34.76
N LYS A 176 -3.49 -14.97 35.09
CA LYS A 176 -3.62 -15.58 36.42
C LYS A 176 -2.42 -16.48 36.74
N LYS A 177 -1.98 -17.31 35.77
CA LYS A 177 -0.80 -18.18 35.92
C LYS A 177 0.48 -17.37 36.18
N ASN A 178 0.57 -16.18 35.56
CA ASN A 178 1.69 -15.25 35.75
C ASN A 178 1.57 -14.36 36.99
N GLY A 179 0.55 -14.58 37.83
CA GLY A 179 0.35 -13.81 39.04
C GLY A 179 -0.04 -12.34 38.86
N LEU A 180 -0.46 -11.94 37.68
CA LEU A 180 -0.79 -10.53 37.34
C LEU A 180 -2.23 -10.17 37.73
N ILE A 181 -3.12 -11.18 37.81
CA ILE A 181 -4.52 -11.04 38.24
C ILE A 181 -4.94 -12.16 39.15
N ARG A 182 -5.97 -11.90 39.95
CA ARG A 182 -6.68 -12.90 40.77
C ARG A 182 -8.18 -12.86 40.48
N PHE A 183 -8.86 -13.96 40.78
CA PHE A 183 -10.32 -14.04 40.70
C PHE A 183 -10.89 -14.04 42.10
N GLU A 184 -11.82 -13.15 42.39
CA GLU A 184 -12.50 -13.05 43.68
C GLU A 184 -13.99 -13.33 43.54
N GLY A 185 -14.56 -14.06 44.47
CA GLY A 185 -15.97 -14.43 44.52
C GLY A 185 -16.28 -15.83 44.00
N VAL A 186 -17.58 -16.18 43.93
CA VAL A 186 -18.04 -17.46 43.40
C VAL A 186 -18.11 -17.48 41.89
N ALA A 187 -17.94 -18.66 41.28
CA ALA A 187 -17.75 -18.84 39.83
C ALA A 187 -18.72 -18.08 38.90
N LYS A 188 -19.96 -17.85 39.33
CA LYS A 188 -20.98 -17.13 38.51
C LYS A 188 -21.13 -15.64 38.87
N LYS A 189 -20.68 -15.21 40.06
CA LYS A 189 -20.85 -13.83 40.55
C LYS A 189 -19.53 -13.14 40.90
N GLY A 190 -18.39 -13.82 40.73
CA GLY A 190 -17.07 -13.25 40.96
C GLY A 190 -16.51 -12.53 39.72
N GLY A 191 -15.40 -11.81 39.95
CA GLY A 191 -14.70 -11.06 38.92
C GLY A 191 -13.19 -11.08 39.07
N TYR A 192 -12.50 -10.58 38.06
CA TYR A 192 -11.05 -10.49 38.00
C TYR A 192 -10.56 -9.17 38.59
N HIS A 193 -9.47 -9.24 39.34
CA HIS A 193 -8.80 -8.11 39.96
C HIS A 193 -7.30 -8.18 39.61
N ALA A 194 -6.68 -7.05 39.37
CA ALA A 194 -5.23 -6.98 39.24
C ALA A 194 -4.55 -7.11 40.60
N ASN A 195 -3.39 -7.71 40.59
CA ASN A 195 -2.53 -7.81 41.78
C ASN A 195 -1.64 -6.58 41.89
#